data_50eee5f858399ed734b8a14b7117930d
#
_entry.id   50eee5f858399ed734b8a14b7117930d
#
_cell.length_a   1.000
_cell.length_b   1.000
_cell.length_c   1.000
_cell.angle_alpha   90.00
_cell.angle_beta   90.00
_cell.angle_gamma   90.00
#
_symmetry.space_group_name_H-M   'P 1'
#
loop_
_entity.id
_entity.type
_entity.pdbx_description
1 polymer ?
#
loop_
_entity_poly.entity_id
_entity_poly.type
_entity_poly.pdbx_seq_one_letter_code
_entity_poly.pdbx_strand_id
1 'polypeptide(L)'
;MTSSRILALLAALSLGLLSATSLVPWSRQGLPSGHPPAKNAALPLLLTIEDLAGDPWPWPRLDLTLALRAVSPYRPHPVGILLPLDAPDVFEPVQDDQLSRALGAFDSPVLPAAALPPLPLTEKITLPEIPHRGSIQTLRSAESFLAPQERLRKNAAMAAWKVTPEANGLLDRLPMVFQQQGVVIPSWLLVMYAQEVEADFSRSELQGRNLILRDSQNRDVQTIPLDLRGSIPVDWSSPEPVPIKMEIRGVVLAAEQERIGVRPYYDLATLSKRPVIVSGALPEVDPAIDSPWGKSTLSEAVVRAWQGLAQGPRPVLHPPSWLILAVLFLGALLGLSRSRPWHRSLIESLGLAAAVYGAGWLAAKLGGYSGALPLAVGTAVAMFLACPLASWLEKSHVR
;
A
#
# COMPACT_ATOMS: atom_id res chain seq x y z
N MET A 1 15.75 -34.18 -30.67
CA MET A 1 15.44 -32.77 -31.06
C MET A 1 16.66 -32.23 -31.79
N THR A 2 16.48 -31.57 -32.94
CA THR A 2 17.58 -30.90 -33.64
C THR A 2 18.03 -29.67 -32.85
N SER A 3 19.30 -29.24 -33.00
CA SER A 3 19.84 -28.06 -32.31
C SER A 3 18.97 -26.80 -32.54
N SER A 4 18.44 -26.65 -33.76
CA SER A 4 17.51 -25.56 -34.12
C SER A 4 16.21 -25.54 -33.31
N ARG A 5 15.63 -26.70 -33.00
CA ARG A 5 14.45 -26.81 -32.16
C ARG A 5 14.71 -26.48 -30.69
N ILE A 6 15.90 -26.82 -30.20
CA ILE A 6 16.31 -26.43 -28.83
C ILE A 6 16.48 -24.91 -28.73
N LEU A 7 17.12 -24.27 -29.71
CA LEU A 7 17.28 -22.83 -29.78
C LEU A 7 15.91 -22.09 -29.87
N ALA A 8 15.01 -22.62 -30.71
CA ALA A 8 13.65 -22.06 -30.82
C ALA A 8 12.88 -22.17 -29.52
N LEU A 9 13.00 -23.29 -28.80
CA LEU A 9 12.40 -23.48 -27.49
C LEU A 9 12.93 -22.47 -26.49
N LEU A 10 14.23 -22.28 -26.41
CA LEU A 10 14.86 -21.30 -25.51
C LEU A 10 14.42 -19.86 -25.82
N ALA A 11 14.42 -19.49 -27.11
CA ALA A 11 13.97 -18.16 -27.55
C ALA A 11 12.48 -17.92 -27.22
N ALA A 12 11.61 -18.90 -27.48
CA ALA A 12 10.20 -18.80 -27.17
C ALA A 12 9.93 -18.69 -25.66
N LEU A 13 10.68 -19.45 -24.85
CA LEU A 13 10.63 -19.36 -23.38
C LEU A 13 11.06 -17.98 -22.87
N SER A 14 12.17 -17.44 -23.45
CA SER A 14 12.68 -16.12 -23.07
C SER A 14 11.68 -15.02 -23.40
N LEU A 15 11.07 -15.04 -24.59
CA LEU A 15 10.06 -14.08 -25.00
C LEU A 15 8.77 -14.22 -24.18
N GLY A 16 8.35 -15.45 -23.88
CA GLY A 16 7.22 -15.72 -23.00
C GLY A 16 7.45 -15.19 -21.59
N LEU A 17 8.65 -15.36 -21.06
CA LEU A 17 9.03 -14.85 -19.74
C LEU A 17 9.05 -13.31 -19.72
N LEU A 18 9.63 -12.67 -20.74
CA LEU A 18 9.63 -11.20 -20.89
C LEU A 18 8.21 -10.65 -20.96
N SER A 19 7.33 -11.28 -21.75
CA SER A 19 5.92 -10.88 -21.84
C SER A 19 5.18 -11.06 -20.51
N ALA A 20 5.47 -12.15 -19.78
CA ALA A 20 4.90 -12.38 -18.46
C ALA A 20 5.38 -11.33 -17.46
N THR A 21 6.67 -11.01 -17.43
CA THR A 21 7.24 -10.04 -16.47
C THR A 21 6.79 -8.61 -16.75
N SER A 22 6.61 -8.22 -18.01
CA SER A 22 6.11 -6.89 -18.38
C SER A 22 4.68 -6.61 -17.90
N LEU A 23 3.88 -7.66 -17.71
CA LEU A 23 2.48 -7.57 -17.25
C LEU A 23 2.31 -7.80 -15.74
N VAL A 24 3.38 -8.08 -15.00
CA VAL A 24 3.32 -8.25 -13.54
C VAL A 24 2.71 -7.04 -12.82
N PRO A 25 3.00 -5.78 -13.17
CA PRO A 25 2.34 -4.63 -12.55
C PRO A 25 0.82 -4.65 -12.74
N TRP A 26 0.35 -5.06 -13.91
CA TRP A 26 -1.08 -5.11 -14.26
C TRP A 26 -1.83 -6.27 -13.61
N SER A 27 -1.15 -7.37 -13.31
CA SER A 27 -1.78 -8.54 -12.67
C SER A 27 -2.00 -8.36 -11.17
N ARG A 28 -1.35 -7.38 -10.57
CA ARG A 28 -1.57 -6.98 -9.16
C ARG A 28 -2.89 -6.24 -8.97
N GLN A 29 -3.56 -5.84 -10.06
CA GLN A 29 -4.86 -5.19 -10.06
C GLN A 29 -5.95 -6.23 -9.80
N GLY A 30 -6.38 -6.29 -8.56
CA GLY A 30 -7.69 -6.73 -8.15
C GLY A 30 -8.27 -8.02 -8.71
N LEU A 31 -7.91 -9.13 -8.10
CA LEU A 31 -8.86 -10.25 -8.03
C LEU A 31 -9.60 -10.15 -6.68
N PRO A 32 -10.93 -10.21 -6.67
CA PRO A 32 -11.69 -10.12 -5.43
C PRO A 32 -11.27 -11.25 -4.49
N SER A 33 -10.88 -10.90 -3.28
CA SER A 33 -10.57 -11.89 -2.25
C SER A 33 -11.85 -12.43 -1.64
N GLY A 34 -11.90 -13.74 -1.42
CA GLY A 34 -13.01 -14.40 -0.74
C GLY A 34 -12.90 -14.41 0.79
N HIS A 35 -12.12 -13.54 1.39
CA HIS A 35 -12.01 -13.48 2.86
C HIS A 35 -13.10 -12.59 3.45
N PRO A 36 -13.70 -12.99 4.58
CA PRO A 36 -14.66 -12.14 5.26
C PRO A 36 -13.98 -10.83 5.65
N PRO A 37 -14.67 -9.69 5.50
CA PRO A 37 -14.15 -8.41 5.93
C PRO A 37 -13.81 -8.45 7.42
N ALA A 38 -12.74 -7.78 7.82
CA ALA A 38 -12.49 -7.50 9.21
C ALA A 38 -13.71 -6.78 9.79
N LYS A 39 -14.19 -7.23 10.94
CA LYS A 39 -15.40 -6.66 11.54
C LYS A 39 -15.28 -5.14 11.61
N ASN A 40 -16.06 -4.46 10.75
CA ASN A 40 -16.47 -3.06 10.89
C ASN A 40 -15.39 -1.97 10.94
N ALA A 41 -14.16 -2.17 10.45
CA ALA A 41 -13.23 -1.06 10.34
C ALA A 41 -13.76 -0.02 9.32
N ALA A 42 -14.06 1.19 9.79
CA ALA A 42 -14.52 2.26 8.94
C ALA A 42 -13.39 2.71 7.99
N LEU A 43 -13.73 3.14 6.79
CA LEU A 43 -12.75 3.73 5.88
C LEU A 43 -12.38 5.14 6.35
N PRO A 44 -11.10 5.49 6.37
CA PRO A 44 -10.67 6.80 6.80
C PRO A 44 -11.14 7.89 5.84
N LEU A 45 -11.42 9.06 6.40
CA LEU A 45 -11.69 10.27 5.68
C LEU A 45 -10.38 11.06 5.54
N LEU A 46 -10.11 11.59 4.35
CA LEU A 46 -8.92 12.37 4.08
C LEU A 46 -9.23 13.87 4.19
N LEU A 47 -8.62 14.54 5.16
CA LEU A 47 -8.60 15.99 5.24
C LEU A 47 -7.33 16.50 4.57
N THR A 48 -7.49 17.28 3.50
CA THR A 48 -6.35 17.80 2.75
C THR A 48 -6.18 19.30 2.95
N ILE A 49 -4.97 19.72 3.21
CA ILE A 49 -4.58 21.12 3.08
C ILE A 49 -4.24 21.31 1.62
N GLU A 50 -5.04 22.10 0.89
CA GLU A 50 -4.76 22.38 -0.50
C GLU A 50 -3.59 23.34 -0.65
N ASP A 51 -2.91 23.22 -1.79
CA ASP A 51 -1.90 24.17 -2.22
C ASP A 51 -2.62 25.52 -2.48
N LEU A 52 -2.35 26.45 -1.60
CA LEU A 52 -2.74 27.83 -1.80
C LEU A 52 -1.71 28.42 -2.75
N ALA A 53 -2.10 28.59 -3.99
CA ALA A 53 -1.29 29.06 -5.09
C ALA A 53 -0.18 30.03 -4.64
N GLY A 54 0.99 29.48 -4.34
CA GLY A 54 2.19 30.24 -4.00
C GLY A 54 2.65 30.26 -2.54
N ASP A 55 1.92 29.62 -1.60
CA ASP A 55 2.39 29.52 -0.22
C ASP A 55 3.27 28.27 -0.03
N PRO A 56 4.61 28.43 0.09
CA PRO A 56 5.51 27.31 0.27
C PRO A 56 5.28 26.61 1.62
N TRP A 57 5.58 25.31 1.69
CA TRP A 57 5.72 24.62 2.97
C TRP A 57 6.93 25.20 3.76
N PRO A 58 6.85 25.33 5.08
CA PRO A 58 5.77 24.92 6.00
C PRO A 58 4.64 25.96 6.11
N TRP A 59 3.39 25.49 6.13
CA TRP A 59 2.23 26.34 6.36
C TRP A 59 2.11 26.78 7.82
N PRO A 60 1.40 27.89 8.09
CA PRO A 60 1.10 28.32 9.45
C PRO A 60 0.39 27.22 10.23
N ARG A 61 0.84 26.93 11.45
CA ARG A 61 0.19 25.94 12.34
C ARG A 61 -1.24 26.35 12.69
N LEU A 62 -1.57 27.63 12.50
CA LEU A 62 -2.90 28.17 12.75
C LEU A 62 -3.98 27.47 11.92
N ASP A 63 -3.75 27.27 10.61
CA ASP A 63 -4.75 26.65 9.72
C ASP A 63 -5.05 25.22 10.15
N LEU A 64 -4.00 24.45 10.47
CA LEU A 64 -4.16 23.11 11.02
C LEU A 64 -4.88 23.12 12.37
N THR A 65 -4.55 24.09 13.24
CA THR A 65 -5.20 24.25 14.54
C THR A 65 -6.70 24.54 14.40
N LEU A 66 -7.08 25.45 13.50
CA LEU A 66 -8.47 25.78 13.22
C LEU A 66 -9.24 24.58 12.68
N ALA A 67 -8.65 23.84 11.76
CA ALA A 67 -9.27 22.62 11.23
C ALA A 67 -9.50 21.57 12.32
N LEU A 68 -8.48 21.27 13.13
CA LEU A 68 -8.61 20.31 14.22
C LEU A 68 -9.68 20.75 15.24
N ARG A 69 -9.76 22.05 15.57
CA ARG A 69 -10.82 22.59 16.42
C ARG A 69 -12.20 22.44 15.77
N ALA A 70 -12.31 22.64 14.46
CA ALA A 70 -13.57 22.50 13.73
C ALA A 70 -14.09 21.06 13.73
N VAL A 71 -13.19 20.06 13.70
CA VAL A 71 -13.58 18.64 13.66
C VAL A 71 -13.70 18.00 15.05
N SER A 72 -13.07 18.56 16.09
CA SER A 72 -13.04 17.97 17.43
C SER A 72 -14.44 17.73 18.07
N PRO A 73 -15.48 18.55 17.84
CA PRO A 73 -16.83 18.29 18.36
C PRO A 73 -17.45 16.98 17.87
N TYR A 74 -17.05 16.50 16.69
CA TYR A 74 -17.54 15.27 16.07
C TYR A 74 -16.82 14.02 16.57
N ARG A 75 -15.76 14.19 17.38
CA ARG A 75 -14.98 13.10 17.99
C ARG A 75 -14.54 12.03 16.97
N PRO A 76 -13.89 12.41 15.85
CA PRO A 76 -13.30 11.42 14.95
C PRO A 76 -12.31 10.56 15.71
N HIS A 77 -12.25 9.28 15.39
CA HIS A 77 -11.31 8.34 16.00
C HIS A 77 -11.03 7.18 15.07
N PRO A 78 -9.74 6.81 14.88
CA PRO A 78 -8.53 7.56 15.27
C PRO A 78 -8.29 8.79 14.38
N VAL A 79 -7.43 9.71 14.87
CA VAL A 79 -6.98 10.88 14.12
C VAL A 79 -5.48 10.78 13.87
N GLY A 80 -5.08 10.80 12.61
CA GLY A 80 -3.67 10.77 12.22
C GLY A 80 -3.27 11.98 11.39
N ILE A 81 -2.13 12.56 11.70
CA ILE A 81 -1.59 13.68 10.95
C ILE A 81 -0.37 13.20 10.18
N LEU A 82 -0.43 13.25 8.86
CA LEU A 82 0.63 12.80 7.97
C LEU A 82 1.39 14.02 7.41
N LEU A 83 1.82 14.89 8.31
CA LEU A 83 2.58 16.10 8.01
C LEU A 83 3.90 16.10 8.77
N PRO A 84 5.01 16.56 8.19
CA PRO A 84 6.26 16.77 8.93
C PRO A 84 6.07 17.93 9.90
N LEU A 85 6.20 17.66 11.19
CA LEU A 85 6.02 18.63 12.28
C LEU A 85 7.27 18.72 13.16
N ASP A 86 8.43 18.46 12.58
CA ASP A 86 9.74 18.44 13.22
C ASP A 86 10.33 19.84 13.45
N ALA A 87 10.05 20.77 12.53
CA ALA A 87 10.47 22.16 12.67
C ALA A 87 9.44 23.02 13.42
N PRO A 88 9.85 24.06 14.18
CA PRO A 88 8.92 25.01 14.79
C PRO A 88 8.14 25.79 13.73
N ASP A 89 7.01 26.35 14.14
CA ASP A 89 6.27 27.27 13.27
C ASP A 89 7.17 28.43 12.86
N VAL A 90 7.19 28.72 11.55
CA VAL A 90 8.11 29.72 10.97
C VAL A 90 7.65 31.14 11.30
N PHE A 91 6.35 31.33 11.51
CA PHE A 91 5.75 32.65 11.72
C PHE A 91 5.69 32.99 13.20
N GLU A 92 5.13 32.10 14.03
CA GLU A 92 4.93 32.36 15.45
C GLU A 92 5.04 31.06 16.29
N PRO A 93 6.04 30.91 17.17
CA PRO A 93 6.19 29.73 18.01
C PRO A 93 4.99 29.45 18.93
N VAL A 94 4.17 30.46 19.23
CA VAL A 94 2.92 30.30 20.01
C VAL A 94 1.88 29.44 19.29
N GLN A 95 1.95 29.33 17.96
CA GLN A 95 1.03 28.50 17.17
C GLN A 95 1.28 27.00 17.40
N ASP A 96 2.52 26.60 17.70
CA ASP A 96 2.81 25.22 18.11
C ASP A 96 2.12 24.85 19.42
N ASP A 97 2.04 25.78 20.39
CA ASP A 97 1.32 25.56 21.63
C ASP A 97 -0.22 25.48 21.41
N GLN A 98 -0.73 26.25 20.46
CA GLN A 98 -2.15 26.18 20.07
C GLN A 98 -2.47 24.87 19.37
N LEU A 99 -1.60 24.42 18.46
CA LEU A 99 -1.70 23.12 17.79
C LEU A 99 -1.63 21.98 18.81
N SER A 100 -0.70 22.04 19.76
CA SER A 100 -0.60 21.03 20.83
C SER A 100 -1.88 20.92 21.65
N ARG A 101 -2.51 22.06 21.99
CA ARG A 101 -3.83 22.05 22.68
C ARG A 101 -4.94 21.49 21.82
N ALA A 102 -4.95 21.80 20.52
CA ALA A 102 -5.93 21.24 19.59
C ALA A 102 -5.79 19.72 19.43
N LEU A 103 -4.56 19.21 19.40
CA LEU A 103 -4.28 17.76 19.43
C LEU A 103 -4.80 17.11 20.71
N GLY A 104 -4.66 17.77 21.86
CA GLY A 104 -5.17 17.27 23.14
C GLY A 104 -6.70 17.15 23.25
N ALA A 105 -7.46 17.64 22.24
CA ALA A 105 -8.90 17.42 22.15
C ALA A 105 -9.30 16.04 21.59
N PHE A 106 -8.35 15.27 21.07
CA PHE A 106 -8.55 13.95 20.50
C PHE A 106 -7.98 12.87 21.41
N ASP A 107 -8.56 11.69 21.32
CA ASP A 107 -8.05 10.52 22.03
C ASP A 107 -6.81 9.96 21.28
N SER A 108 -5.64 10.27 21.81
CA SER A 108 -4.33 9.77 21.30
C SER A 108 -4.10 9.96 19.80
N PRO A 109 -4.15 11.20 19.25
CA PRO A 109 -3.87 11.44 17.83
C PRO A 109 -2.45 10.96 17.48
N VAL A 110 -2.22 10.51 16.24
CA VAL A 110 -0.97 9.88 15.81
C VAL A 110 -0.16 10.80 14.92
N LEU A 111 1.08 11.08 15.31
CA LEU A 111 2.05 11.87 14.55
C LEU A 111 3.14 10.98 13.93
N PRO A 112 3.64 11.30 12.73
CA PRO A 112 4.71 10.55 12.10
C PRO A 112 6.08 10.93 12.67
N ALA A 113 6.87 9.92 13.01
CA ALA A 113 8.30 10.05 13.24
C ALA A 113 9.03 9.53 12.00
N ALA A 114 9.62 10.42 11.21
CA ALA A 114 10.25 10.02 9.95
C ALA A 114 11.50 9.18 10.21
N ALA A 115 11.51 7.93 9.69
CA ALA A 115 12.65 7.04 9.83
C ALA A 115 13.77 7.43 8.86
N LEU A 116 14.95 7.70 9.40
CA LEU A 116 16.14 8.15 8.69
C LEU A 116 17.25 7.09 8.77
N PRO A 117 18.28 7.19 7.90
CA PRO A 117 19.54 6.50 8.12
C PRO A 117 20.16 6.91 9.47
N PRO A 118 21.13 6.15 10.04
CA PRO A 118 21.75 6.50 11.29
C PRO A 118 22.40 7.90 11.22
N LEU A 119 21.96 8.78 12.10
CA LEU A 119 22.51 10.13 12.24
C LEU A 119 23.11 10.28 13.65
N PRO A 120 24.28 10.92 13.79
CA PRO A 120 25.03 10.96 15.05
C PRO A 120 24.37 11.78 16.16
N LEU A 121 23.33 12.56 15.88
CA LEU A 121 22.73 13.52 16.82
C LEU A 121 21.20 13.41 16.92
N THR A 122 20.61 12.24 16.63
CA THR A 122 19.17 12.09 16.76
C THR A 122 18.75 11.86 18.20
N GLU A 123 17.71 12.57 18.63
CA GLU A 123 17.07 12.38 19.92
C GLU A 123 16.54 10.93 20.03
N LYS A 124 16.75 10.29 21.18
CA LYS A 124 16.15 8.98 21.43
C LYS A 124 14.65 9.13 21.62
N ILE A 125 13.89 8.60 20.70
CA ILE A 125 12.44 8.57 20.76
C ILE A 125 12.01 7.17 21.19
N THR A 126 11.12 7.10 22.17
CA THR A 126 10.48 5.84 22.56
C THR A 126 9.24 5.67 21.69
N LEU A 127 9.26 4.64 20.84
CA LEU A 127 8.11 4.21 20.03
C LEU A 127 7.50 2.96 20.66
N PRO A 128 6.21 2.67 20.39
CA PRO A 128 5.61 1.41 20.81
C PRO A 128 6.40 0.22 20.26
N GLU A 129 6.49 -0.85 21.03
CA GLU A 129 7.15 -2.08 20.61
C GLU A 129 6.12 -3.20 20.43
N ILE A 130 6.39 -4.08 19.47
CA ILE A 130 5.58 -5.28 19.24
C ILE A 130 6.42 -6.50 19.58
N PRO A 131 5.99 -7.36 20.50
CA PRO A 131 6.63 -8.65 20.74
C PRO A 131 6.76 -9.45 19.45
N HIS A 132 7.88 -10.19 19.29
CA HIS A 132 8.10 -10.98 18.09
C HIS A 132 8.67 -12.37 18.38
N ARG A 133 8.36 -13.33 17.50
CA ARG A 133 8.97 -14.67 17.46
C ARG A 133 9.57 -14.94 16.10
N GLY A 134 10.83 -15.26 16.08
CA GLY A 134 11.58 -15.56 14.87
C GLY A 134 12.53 -14.43 14.44
N SER A 135 13.16 -14.59 13.27
CA SER A 135 14.11 -13.62 12.76
C SER A 135 13.41 -12.39 12.17
N ILE A 136 13.89 -11.21 12.53
CA ILE A 136 13.41 -9.92 12.03
C ILE A 136 14.43 -9.21 11.12
N GLN A 137 15.53 -9.88 10.76
CA GLN A 137 16.63 -9.29 9.99
C GLN A 137 16.21 -8.82 8.58
N THR A 138 15.14 -9.37 8.04
CA THR A 138 14.62 -9.01 6.72
C THR A 138 13.70 -7.80 6.73
N LEU A 139 13.23 -7.38 7.92
CA LEU A 139 12.39 -6.20 8.06
C LEU A 139 13.17 -4.94 7.66
N ARG A 140 12.45 -3.92 7.25
CA ARG A 140 13.05 -2.60 6.99
C ARG A 140 13.66 -2.04 8.27
N SER A 141 14.92 -1.66 8.22
CA SER A 141 15.60 -1.02 9.35
C SER A 141 15.19 0.45 9.46
N ALA A 142 15.01 0.91 10.71
CA ALA A 142 14.80 2.30 11.07
C ALA A 142 15.71 2.61 12.27
N GLU A 143 16.87 3.20 12.00
CA GLU A 143 17.90 3.38 13.04
C GLU A 143 17.77 4.72 13.75
N SER A 144 17.29 5.74 13.07
CA SER A 144 17.08 7.09 13.58
C SER A 144 15.72 7.63 13.17
N PHE A 145 15.21 8.60 13.95
CA PHE A 145 13.93 9.23 13.67
C PHE A 145 14.05 10.74 13.74
N LEU A 146 13.44 11.42 12.78
CA LEU A 146 13.11 12.83 12.88
C LEU A 146 11.72 12.94 13.50
N ALA A 147 11.68 13.39 14.74
CA ALA A 147 10.46 13.45 15.53
C ALA A 147 9.74 14.79 15.37
N PRO A 148 8.42 14.81 15.51
CA PRO A 148 7.68 16.03 15.76
C PRO A 148 8.23 16.75 16.99
N GLN A 149 8.00 18.06 17.05
CA GLN A 149 8.44 18.87 18.19
C GLN A 149 7.96 18.33 19.53
N GLU A 150 8.77 18.45 20.57
CA GLU A 150 8.46 17.96 21.92
C GLU A 150 7.11 18.45 22.44
N ARG A 151 6.77 19.71 22.16
CA ARG A 151 5.47 20.30 22.57
C ARG A 151 4.28 19.54 21.99
N LEU A 152 4.36 19.10 20.74
CA LEU A 152 3.29 18.36 20.06
C LEU A 152 3.20 16.92 20.56
N ARG A 153 4.36 16.30 20.89
CA ARG A 153 4.43 14.92 21.40
C ARG A 153 3.74 14.70 22.75
N LYS A 154 3.55 15.76 23.53
CA LYS A 154 2.88 15.67 24.85
C LYS A 154 1.41 15.22 24.75
N ASN A 155 0.78 15.50 23.63
CA ASN A 155 -0.66 15.25 23.42
C ASN A 155 -0.93 14.31 22.25
N ALA A 156 0.08 13.58 21.78
CA ALA A 156 -0.05 12.70 20.64
C ALA A 156 0.84 11.46 20.77
N ALA A 157 0.37 10.34 20.24
CA ALA A 157 1.18 9.15 20.03
C ALA A 157 2.13 9.38 18.85
N MET A 158 3.29 8.74 18.88
CA MET A 158 4.23 8.75 17.77
C MET A 158 4.36 7.37 17.16
N ALA A 159 4.56 7.34 15.86
CA ALA A 159 4.81 6.09 15.15
C ALA A 159 5.79 6.26 13.99
N ALA A 160 6.54 5.22 13.68
CA ALA A 160 7.53 5.24 12.61
C ALA A 160 6.88 5.46 11.24
N TRP A 161 7.47 6.35 10.44
CA TRP A 161 7.00 6.62 9.10
C TRP A 161 8.16 6.65 8.11
N LYS A 162 8.11 5.80 7.10
CA LYS A 162 9.02 5.84 5.96
C LYS A 162 8.35 5.16 4.79
N VAL A 163 8.22 5.87 3.70
CA VAL A 163 7.75 5.31 2.44
C VAL A 163 8.81 5.53 1.38
N THR A 164 9.13 4.49 0.66
CA THR A 164 10.08 4.55 -0.46
C THR A 164 9.38 3.90 -1.64
N PRO A 165 9.01 4.67 -2.67
CA PRO A 165 8.51 4.12 -3.92
C PRO A 165 9.55 3.15 -4.53
N GLU A 166 9.10 2.22 -5.35
CA GLU A 166 10.00 1.38 -6.14
C GLU A 166 10.78 2.23 -7.15
N ALA A 167 11.83 1.64 -7.75
CA ALA A 167 12.69 2.35 -8.73
C ALA A 167 11.93 2.89 -9.96
N ASN A 168 10.75 2.36 -10.24
CA ASN A 168 9.84 2.80 -11.30
C ASN A 168 8.83 3.86 -10.85
N GLY A 169 8.94 4.38 -9.61
CA GLY A 169 8.00 5.35 -9.02
C GLY A 169 6.70 4.73 -8.49
N LEU A 170 6.45 3.43 -8.74
CA LEU A 170 5.23 2.75 -8.29
C LEU A 170 5.29 2.51 -6.77
N LEU A 171 4.22 2.86 -6.08
CA LEU A 171 4.01 2.50 -4.69
C LEU A 171 2.99 1.37 -4.58
N ASP A 172 3.48 0.14 -4.52
CA ASP A 172 2.63 -1.05 -4.42
C ASP A 172 2.51 -1.60 -3.00
N ARG A 173 3.36 -1.14 -2.08
CA ARG A 173 3.43 -1.63 -0.69
C ARG A 173 3.72 -0.53 0.30
N LEU A 174 3.06 -0.63 1.46
CA LEU A 174 3.32 0.23 2.62
C LEU A 174 3.85 -0.59 3.80
N PRO A 175 4.87 -0.07 4.52
CA PRO A 175 5.39 -0.74 5.70
C PRO A 175 4.36 -0.72 6.83
N MET A 176 4.21 -1.86 7.50
CA MET A 176 3.43 -2.00 8.72
C MET A 176 4.34 -2.02 9.95
N VAL A 177 5.52 -2.59 9.80
CA VAL A 177 6.49 -2.71 10.89
C VAL A 177 7.89 -2.39 10.40
N PHE A 178 8.72 -1.92 11.33
CA PHE A 178 10.15 -1.73 11.14
C PHE A 178 10.94 -2.48 12.22
N GLN A 179 12.21 -2.70 11.96
CA GLN A 179 13.16 -3.21 12.94
C GLN A 179 14.05 -2.05 13.41
N GLN A 180 14.17 -1.89 14.74
CA GLN A 180 15.09 -0.95 15.38
C GLN A 180 15.86 -1.68 16.47
N GLN A 181 17.18 -1.82 16.32
CA GLN A 181 18.07 -2.38 17.35
C GLN A 181 17.58 -3.74 17.93
N GLY A 182 16.99 -4.59 17.13
CA GLY A 182 16.50 -5.91 17.54
C GLY A 182 15.06 -5.94 18.05
N VAL A 183 14.35 -4.83 18.09
CA VAL A 183 12.92 -4.77 18.41
C VAL A 183 12.08 -4.46 17.16
N VAL A 184 10.82 -4.85 17.18
CA VAL A 184 9.84 -4.54 16.14
C VAL A 184 9.02 -3.33 16.60
N ILE A 185 8.96 -2.31 15.75
CA ILE A 185 8.19 -1.10 15.99
C ILE A 185 7.10 -0.93 14.93
N PRO A 186 5.89 -0.47 15.30
CA PRO A 186 4.80 -0.28 14.34
C PRO A 186 5.02 0.95 13.49
N SER A 187 4.53 0.89 12.25
CA SER A 187 4.41 2.06 11.40
C SER A 187 3.26 2.97 11.84
N TRP A 188 3.27 4.20 11.34
CA TRP A 188 2.18 5.14 11.54
C TRP A 188 0.81 4.57 11.09
N LEU A 189 0.77 3.93 9.92
CA LEU A 189 -0.44 3.27 9.42
C LEU A 189 -0.93 2.18 10.37
N LEU A 190 -0.02 1.36 10.89
CA LEU A 190 -0.37 0.30 11.82
C LEU A 190 -0.90 0.85 13.15
N VAL A 191 -0.29 1.91 13.69
CA VAL A 191 -0.76 2.53 14.95
C VAL A 191 -2.17 3.08 14.78
N MET A 192 -2.41 3.79 13.69
CA MET A 192 -3.76 4.30 13.35
C MET A 192 -4.77 3.15 13.23
N TYR A 193 -4.42 2.11 12.49
CA TYR A 193 -5.32 0.97 12.28
C TYR A 193 -5.57 0.18 13.58
N ALA A 194 -4.55 0.01 14.42
CA ALA A 194 -4.68 -0.66 15.70
C ALA A 194 -5.64 0.10 16.65
N GLN A 195 -5.61 1.43 16.65
CA GLN A 195 -6.58 2.23 17.41
C GLN A 195 -8.01 2.02 16.91
N GLU A 196 -8.24 1.97 15.60
CA GLU A 196 -9.57 1.72 15.03
C GLU A 196 -10.14 0.37 15.42
N VAL A 197 -9.29 -0.66 15.46
CA VAL A 197 -9.72 -2.03 15.81
C VAL A 197 -9.52 -2.34 17.31
N GLU A 198 -9.20 -1.34 18.13
CA GLU A 198 -8.96 -1.45 19.58
C GLU A 198 -7.90 -2.50 19.95
N ALA A 199 -6.84 -2.62 19.12
CA ALA A 199 -5.75 -3.54 19.40
C ALA A 199 -4.70 -2.96 20.35
N ASP A 200 -4.15 -3.81 21.20
CA ASP A 200 -3.08 -3.50 22.15
C ASP A 200 -1.75 -4.08 21.66
N PHE A 201 -0.77 -3.25 21.38
CA PHE A 201 0.55 -3.71 20.93
C PHE A 201 1.30 -4.54 21.96
N SER A 202 1.09 -4.31 23.25
CA SER A 202 1.72 -5.11 24.31
C SER A 202 1.23 -6.57 24.32
N ARG A 203 0.07 -6.82 23.75
CA ARG A 203 -0.56 -8.14 23.59
C ARG A 203 -0.40 -8.72 22.19
N SER A 204 -0.22 -7.83 21.20
CA SER A 204 -0.02 -8.20 19.81
C SER A 204 1.36 -8.83 19.61
N GLU A 205 1.52 -9.62 18.55
CA GLU A 205 2.76 -10.37 18.32
C GLU A 205 3.04 -10.53 16.82
N LEU A 206 4.31 -10.40 16.43
CA LEU A 206 4.78 -10.78 15.11
C LEU A 206 5.32 -12.20 15.14
N GLN A 207 4.62 -13.16 14.52
CA GLN A 207 5.03 -14.55 14.39
C GLN A 207 5.47 -14.86 12.96
N GLY A 208 6.78 -14.86 12.70
CA GLY A 208 7.32 -15.01 11.36
C GLY A 208 6.86 -13.85 10.45
N ARG A 209 5.87 -14.08 9.59
CA ARG A 209 5.29 -13.06 8.69
C ARG A 209 3.87 -12.66 9.06
N ASN A 210 3.31 -13.23 10.09
CA ASN A 210 1.95 -12.93 10.51
C ASN A 210 1.99 -11.98 11.70
N LEU A 211 1.45 -10.80 11.52
CA LEU A 211 1.20 -9.87 12.61
C LEU A 211 -0.19 -10.18 13.20
N ILE A 212 -0.21 -10.65 14.42
CA ILE A 212 -1.42 -10.97 15.14
C ILE A 212 -1.76 -9.79 16.05
N LEU A 213 -2.82 -9.07 15.72
CA LEU A 213 -3.35 -8.00 16.56
C LEU A 213 -4.29 -8.57 17.60
N ARG A 214 -4.11 -8.18 18.86
CA ARG A 214 -4.93 -8.60 20.00
C ARG A 214 -5.47 -7.41 20.76
N ASP A 215 -6.65 -7.59 21.31
CA ASP A 215 -7.26 -6.59 22.20
C ASP A 215 -6.67 -6.65 23.64
N SER A 216 -7.11 -5.74 24.48
CA SER A 216 -6.69 -5.67 25.89
C SER A 216 -7.06 -6.94 26.71
N GLN A 217 -7.99 -7.75 26.19
CA GLN A 217 -8.37 -9.05 26.79
C GLN A 217 -7.61 -10.24 26.19
N ASN A 218 -6.56 -9.96 25.38
CA ASN A 218 -5.74 -10.96 24.70
C ASN A 218 -6.51 -11.84 23.69
N ARG A 219 -7.62 -11.34 23.13
CA ARG A 219 -8.37 -12.00 22.04
C ARG A 219 -7.79 -11.55 20.71
N ASP A 220 -7.65 -12.48 19.79
CA ASP A 220 -7.20 -12.18 18.44
C ASP A 220 -8.26 -11.31 17.72
N VAL A 221 -7.89 -10.09 17.37
CA VAL A 221 -8.73 -9.15 16.62
C VAL A 221 -8.56 -9.40 15.12
N GLN A 222 -7.31 -9.50 14.67
CA GLN A 222 -6.98 -9.71 13.26
C GLN A 222 -5.58 -10.30 13.10
N THR A 223 -5.39 -11.13 12.08
CA THR A 223 -4.07 -11.57 11.63
C THR A 223 -3.76 -10.93 10.28
N ILE A 224 -2.66 -10.19 10.21
CA ILE A 224 -2.21 -9.47 9.01
C ILE A 224 -0.97 -10.16 8.46
N PRO A 225 -1.03 -10.83 7.29
CA PRO A 225 0.15 -11.37 6.65
C PRO A 225 1.00 -10.25 6.04
N LEU A 226 2.28 -10.25 6.38
CA LEU A 226 3.28 -9.31 5.90
C LEU A 226 4.20 -9.97 4.87
N ASP A 227 4.80 -9.15 4.02
CA ASP A 227 5.92 -9.61 3.20
C ASP A 227 7.21 -9.76 4.02
N LEU A 228 8.31 -10.16 3.36
CA LEU A 228 9.63 -10.31 4.00
C LEU A 228 10.15 -9.00 4.60
N ARG A 229 9.68 -7.84 4.14
CA ARG A 229 10.11 -6.52 4.58
C ARG A 229 9.16 -5.88 5.59
N GLY A 230 8.14 -6.62 6.04
CA GLY A 230 7.16 -6.13 7.00
C GLY A 230 6.10 -5.19 6.39
N SER A 231 5.80 -5.35 5.10
CA SER A 231 4.88 -4.47 4.37
C SER A 231 3.61 -5.21 3.93
N ILE A 232 2.56 -4.45 3.67
CA ILE A 232 1.31 -4.91 3.06
C ILE A 232 1.16 -4.33 1.65
N PRO A 233 0.40 -4.97 0.76
CA PRO A 233 0.08 -4.39 -0.53
C PRO A 233 -0.88 -3.20 -0.39
N VAL A 234 -0.74 -2.21 -1.28
CA VAL A 234 -1.73 -1.16 -1.49
C VAL A 234 -2.83 -1.71 -2.38
N ASP A 235 -4.09 -1.51 -2.01
CA ASP A 235 -5.22 -2.02 -2.79
C ASP A 235 -5.53 -1.12 -4.00
N TRP A 236 -4.90 -1.41 -5.11
CA TRP A 236 -5.15 -0.77 -6.39
C TRP A 236 -6.21 -1.50 -7.22
N SER A 237 -7.16 -2.21 -6.60
CA SER A 237 -8.16 -3.02 -7.31
C SER A 237 -9.21 -2.21 -8.06
N SER A 238 -9.46 -0.96 -7.66
CA SER A 238 -10.43 -0.07 -8.28
C SER A 238 -9.77 1.24 -8.73
N PRO A 239 -10.14 1.78 -9.90
CA PRO A 239 -9.78 3.13 -10.32
C PRO A 239 -10.56 4.20 -9.56
N GLU A 240 -11.62 3.84 -8.83
CA GLU A 240 -12.46 4.81 -8.13
C GLU A 240 -11.64 5.65 -7.16
N PRO A 241 -11.93 6.96 -7.09
CA PRO A 241 -11.24 7.84 -6.16
C PRO A 241 -11.45 7.39 -4.72
N VAL A 242 -10.50 7.73 -3.88
CA VAL A 242 -10.58 7.50 -2.44
C VAL A 242 -11.86 8.12 -1.89
N PRO A 243 -12.61 7.40 -1.05
CA PRO A 243 -13.85 7.92 -0.50
C PRO A 243 -13.58 9.18 0.35
N ILE A 244 -14.44 10.11 0.22
CA ILE A 244 -14.59 11.38 0.92
C ILE A 244 -13.26 12.09 1.25
N LYS A 245 -12.91 13.02 0.37
CA LYS A 245 -11.85 14.00 0.56
C LYS A 245 -12.49 15.33 0.93
N MET A 246 -12.04 15.95 2.01
CA MET A 246 -12.48 17.28 2.44
C MET A 246 -11.28 18.21 2.52
N GLU A 247 -11.46 19.42 2.04
CA GLU A 247 -10.48 20.49 2.21
C GLU A 247 -10.56 21.09 3.61
N ILE A 248 -9.42 21.32 4.23
CA ILE A 248 -9.35 21.88 5.58
C ILE A 248 -10.10 23.23 5.69
N ARG A 249 -9.94 24.11 4.71
CA ARG A 249 -10.67 25.40 4.70
C ARG A 249 -12.18 25.23 4.58
N GLY A 250 -12.61 24.30 3.72
CA GLY A 250 -14.01 23.94 3.59
C GLY A 250 -14.59 23.39 4.89
N VAL A 251 -13.80 22.61 5.64
CA VAL A 251 -14.18 22.11 6.97
C VAL A 251 -14.35 23.25 7.98
N VAL A 252 -13.40 24.19 8.05
CA VAL A 252 -13.49 25.36 8.92
C VAL A 252 -14.71 26.22 8.56
N LEU A 253 -14.94 26.45 7.25
CA LEU A 253 -16.10 27.17 6.76
C LEU A 253 -17.40 26.45 7.13
N ALA A 254 -17.47 25.14 6.94
CA ALA A 254 -18.66 24.35 7.28
C ALA A 254 -19.00 24.41 8.78
N ALA A 255 -17.97 24.33 9.65
CA ALA A 255 -18.17 24.47 11.09
C ALA A 255 -18.70 25.86 11.48
N GLU A 256 -18.22 26.90 10.83
CA GLU A 256 -18.73 28.24 11.06
C GLU A 256 -20.17 28.43 10.53
N GLN A 257 -20.49 27.85 9.37
CA GLN A 257 -21.83 27.84 8.81
C GLN A 257 -22.84 27.13 9.74
N GLU A 258 -22.44 25.97 10.30
CA GLU A 258 -23.28 25.29 11.30
C GLU A 258 -23.50 26.15 12.56
N ARG A 259 -22.44 26.82 13.05
CA ARG A 259 -22.50 27.68 14.22
C ARG A 259 -23.49 28.81 14.06
N ILE A 260 -23.62 29.37 12.84
CA ILE A 260 -24.58 30.48 12.54
C ILE A 260 -25.92 30.00 11.99
N GLY A 261 -26.15 28.66 11.93
CA GLY A 261 -27.41 28.07 11.48
C GLY A 261 -27.64 28.12 9.97
N VAL A 262 -26.59 28.26 9.18
CA VAL A 262 -26.62 28.19 7.70
C VAL A 262 -26.27 26.77 7.27
N ARG A 263 -26.84 26.33 6.15
CA ARG A 263 -26.52 25.01 5.60
C ARG A 263 -25.01 24.89 5.33
N PRO A 264 -24.30 23.90 5.93
CA PRO A 264 -22.87 23.79 5.81
C PRO A 264 -22.46 23.30 4.42
N TYR A 265 -21.26 23.72 3.98
CA TYR A 265 -20.62 23.29 2.74
C TYR A 265 -20.30 21.78 2.76
N TYR A 266 -19.83 21.28 3.91
CA TYR A 266 -19.63 19.84 4.17
C TYR A 266 -20.58 19.40 5.30
N ASP A 267 -21.07 18.16 5.19
CA ASP A 267 -21.74 17.50 6.31
C ASP A 267 -20.69 16.96 7.27
N LEU A 268 -20.36 17.72 8.30
CA LEU A 268 -19.34 17.37 9.29
C LEU A 268 -19.77 16.22 10.21
N ALA A 269 -21.06 15.87 10.27
CA ALA A 269 -21.54 14.72 11.04
C ALA A 269 -20.95 13.39 10.49
N THR A 270 -20.55 13.38 9.22
CA THR A 270 -19.86 12.23 8.60
C THR A 270 -18.50 11.91 9.22
N LEU A 271 -17.91 12.85 9.98
CA LEU A 271 -16.65 12.66 10.73
C LEU A 271 -16.86 11.86 12.02
N SER A 272 -18.10 11.74 12.50
CA SER A 272 -18.37 11.17 13.81
C SER A 272 -17.88 9.74 13.93
N LYS A 273 -17.01 9.50 14.90
CA LYS A 273 -16.40 8.20 15.19
C LYS A 273 -15.71 7.54 13.96
N ARG A 274 -15.26 8.33 13.03
CA ARG A 274 -14.63 7.83 11.82
C ARG A 274 -13.13 8.11 11.85
N PRO A 275 -12.28 7.23 11.33
CA PRO A 275 -10.86 7.51 11.17
C PRO A 275 -10.66 8.72 10.27
N VAL A 276 -9.76 9.61 10.67
CA VAL A 276 -9.43 10.82 9.91
C VAL A 276 -7.93 10.89 9.71
N ILE A 277 -7.52 11.08 8.46
CA ILE A 277 -6.13 11.31 8.06
C ILE A 277 -6.02 12.76 7.58
N VAL A 278 -5.15 13.52 8.22
CA VAL A 278 -4.83 14.89 7.80
C VAL A 278 -3.53 14.85 7.00
N SER A 279 -3.56 15.34 5.76
CA SER A 279 -2.41 15.40 4.87
C SER A 279 -2.38 16.72 4.09
N GLY A 280 -1.30 16.98 3.36
CA GLY A 280 -1.16 18.15 2.52
C GLY A 280 -1.12 17.80 1.04
N ALA A 281 -1.55 18.72 0.17
CA ALA A 281 -1.51 18.52 -1.26
C ALA A 281 -0.17 18.94 -1.92
N LEU A 282 0.82 19.33 -1.12
CA LEU A 282 2.13 19.72 -1.62
C LEU A 282 3.03 18.51 -1.92
N PRO A 283 3.82 18.54 -3.01
CA PRO A 283 4.72 17.43 -3.35
C PRO A 283 5.74 17.08 -2.27
N GLU A 284 6.13 18.03 -1.43
CA GLU A 284 7.07 17.83 -0.32
C GLU A 284 6.45 17.05 0.83
N VAL A 285 5.13 17.12 0.98
CA VAL A 285 4.37 16.52 2.09
C VAL A 285 3.63 15.27 1.65
N ASP A 286 2.95 15.34 0.52
CA ASP A 286 2.18 14.25 -0.09
C ASP A 286 2.64 14.03 -1.53
N PRO A 287 3.81 13.42 -1.72
CA PRO A 287 4.40 13.28 -3.05
C PRO A 287 3.49 12.52 -4.00
N ALA A 288 3.49 12.99 -5.25
CA ALA A 288 2.87 12.25 -6.32
C ALA A 288 3.58 10.91 -6.52
N ILE A 289 2.81 9.85 -6.56
CA ILE A 289 3.28 8.48 -6.79
C ILE A 289 2.65 7.91 -8.07
N ASP A 290 3.33 6.96 -8.66
CA ASP A 290 2.75 6.19 -9.75
C ASP A 290 1.83 5.10 -9.21
N SER A 291 0.64 5.01 -9.79
CA SER A 291 -0.32 3.94 -9.55
C SER A 291 -0.66 3.26 -10.87
N PRO A 292 -1.25 2.07 -10.85
CA PRO A 292 -1.72 1.41 -12.07
C PRO A 292 -2.73 2.22 -12.88
N TRP A 293 -3.35 3.22 -12.27
CA TRP A 293 -4.38 4.07 -12.88
C TRP A 293 -3.90 5.47 -13.26
N GLY A 294 -2.60 5.74 -13.09
CA GLY A 294 -1.99 7.04 -13.32
C GLY A 294 -1.39 7.64 -12.05
N LYS A 295 -1.29 8.97 -12.01
CA LYS A 295 -0.78 9.66 -10.82
C LYS A 295 -1.79 9.61 -9.67
N SER A 296 -1.29 9.36 -8.49
CA SER A 296 -2.01 9.35 -7.22
C SER A 296 -1.15 10.08 -6.17
N THR A 297 -1.60 10.16 -4.94
CA THR A 297 -0.82 10.72 -3.83
C THR A 297 -0.48 9.66 -2.80
N LEU A 298 0.51 9.94 -1.96
CA LEU A 298 0.90 9.05 -0.88
C LEU A 298 -0.25 8.84 0.13
N SER A 299 -0.98 9.90 0.45
CA SER A 299 -2.14 9.82 1.35
C SER A 299 -3.27 8.94 0.78
N GLU A 300 -3.52 9.01 -0.53
CA GLU A 300 -4.44 8.10 -1.20
C GLU A 300 -3.98 6.64 -1.13
N ALA A 301 -2.68 6.39 -1.31
CA ALA A 301 -2.13 5.04 -1.14
C ALA A 301 -2.31 4.51 0.29
N VAL A 302 -2.18 5.38 1.30
CA VAL A 302 -2.43 5.02 2.71
C VAL A 302 -3.89 4.62 2.92
N VAL A 303 -4.85 5.38 2.39
CA VAL A 303 -6.28 5.02 2.49
C VAL A 303 -6.59 3.72 1.77
N ARG A 304 -5.98 3.48 0.60
CA ARG A 304 -6.13 2.21 -0.14
C ARG A 304 -5.53 1.02 0.60
N ALA A 305 -4.39 1.20 1.24
CA ALA A 305 -3.81 0.16 2.09
C ALA A 305 -4.70 -0.13 3.31
N TRP A 306 -5.28 0.91 3.93
CA TRP A 306 -6.28 0.77 4.97
C TRP A 306 -7.51 -0.01 4.50
N GLN A 307 -8.02 0.30 3.31
CA GLN A 307 -9.13 -0.43 2.70
C GLN A 307 -8.80 -1.92 2.56
N GLY A 308 -7.58 -2.26 2.11
CA GLY A 308 -7.09 -3.63 2.05
C GLY A 308 -7.06 -4.32 3.43
N LEU A 309 -6.66 -3.60 4.49
CA LEU A 309 -6.69 -4.11 5.86
C LEU A 309 -8.12 -4.35 6.36
N ALA A 310 -9.02 -3.40 6.13
CA ALA A 310 -10.42 -3.48 6.57
C ALA A 310 -11.20 -4.60 5.85
N GLN A 311 -10.87 -4.87 4.59
CA GLN A 311 -11.48 -5.96 3.81
C GLN A 311 -10.86 -7.34 4.12
N GLY A 312 -9.82 -7.37 4.94
CA GLY A 312 -8.99 -8.53 5.22
C GLY A 312 -7.84 -8.66 4.21
N PRO A 313 -6.65 -9.07 4.69
CA PRO A 313 -5.48 -9.18 3.84
C PRO A 313 -5.71 -10.23 2.77
N ARG A 314 -5.55 -9.82 1.54
CA ARG A 314 -5.56 -10.73 0.39
C ARG A 314 -4.19 -11.41 0.33
N PRO A 315 -4.07 -12.73 0.54
CA PRO A 315 -2.82 -13.40 0.31
C PRO A 315 -2.45 -13.25 -1.17
N VAL A 316 -1.47 -12.39 -1.46
CA VAL A 316 -0.84 -12.33 -2.78
C VAL A 316 0.06 -13.56 -2.88
N LEU A 317 -0.50 -14.69 -3.24
CA LEU A 317 0.27 -15.89 -3.54
C LEU A 317 0.87 -15.69 -4.93
N HIS A 318 2.16 -15.36 -4.97
CA HIS A 318 2.90 -15.44 -6.22
C HIS A 318 3.09 -16.92 -6.57
N PRO A 319 2.84 -17.32 -7.83
CA PRO A 319 3.15 -18.67 -8.24
C PRO A 319 4.62 -18.96 -7.98
N PRO A 320 4.95 -20.14 -7.47
CA PRO A 320 6.34 -20.53 -7.35
C PRO A 320 6.98 -20.47 -8.75
N SER A 321 8.19 -19.95 -8.83
CA SER A 321 8.89 -19.69 -10.11
C SER A 321 8.96 -20.95 -11.00
N TRP A 322 9.05 -22.14 -10.39
CA TRP A 322 9.06 -23.39 -11.13
C TRP A 322 7.73 -23.68 -11.84
N LEU A 323 6.57 -23.26 -11.26
CA LEU A 323 5.26 -23.44 -11.89
C LEU A 323 5.13 -22.53 -13.13
N ILE A 324 5.61 -21.28 -13.02
CA ILE A 324 5.66 -20.37 -14.17
C ILE A 324 6.48 -20.99 -15.30
N LEU A 325 7.68 -21.46 -14.98
CA LEU A 325 8.58 -22.09 -15.95
C LEU A 325 7.96 -23.38 -16.53
N ALA A 326 7.32 -24.21 -15.71
CA ALA A 326 6.68 -25.44 -16.17
C ALA A 326 5.52 -25.15 -17.16
N VAL A 327 4.68 -24.15 -16.89
CA VAL A 327 3.56 -23.79 -17.78
C VAL A 327 4.07 -23.16 -19.08
N LEU A 328 5.08 -22.27 -19.01
CA LEU A 328 5.72 -21.71 -20.21
C LEU A 328 6.39 -22.79 -21.06
N PHE A 329 7.09 -23.74 -20.43
CA PHE A 329 7.75 -24.85 -21.09
C PHE A 329 6.73 -25.77 -21.77
N LEU A 330 5.64 -26.10 -21.08
CA LEU A 330 4.55 -26.89 -21.67
C LEU A 330 3.92 -26.19 -22.88
N GLY A 331 3.67 -24.88 -22.80
CA GLY A 331 3.17 -24.08 -23.91
C GLY A 331 4.09 -24.10 -25.11
N ALA A 332 5.39 -23.93 -24.90
CA ALA A 332 6.40 -23.97 -25.95
C ALA A 332 6.52 -25.38 -26.57
N LEU A 333 6.48 -26.45 -25.77
CA LEU A 333 6.47 -27.83 -26.27
C LEU A 333 5.25 -28.13 -27.13
N LEU A 334 4.07 -27.69 -26.71
CA LEU A 334 2.84 -27.84 -27.50
C LEU A 334 2.93 -27.10 -28.83
N GLY A 335 3.55 -25.90 -28.84
CA GLY A 335 3.83 -25.16 -30.07
C GLY A 335 4.77 -25.90 -31.02
N LEU A 336 5.83 -26.51 -30.50
CA LEU A 336 6.79 -27.28 -31.30
C LEU A 336 6.27 -28.62 -31.84
N SER A 337 5.34 -29.24 -31.13
CA SER A 337 4.82 -30.56 -31.50
C SER A 337 3.88 -30.54 -32.71
N ARG A 338 3.46 -29.35 -33.16
CA ARG A 338 2.41 -29.18 -34.18
C ARG A 338 2.89 -28.39 -35.39
N SER A 339 3.08 -29.05 -36.51
CA SER A 339 3.35 -28.45 -37.85
C SER A 339 2.03 -27.96 -38.47
N ARG A 340 1.42 -26.90 -37.98
CA ARG A 340 0.11 -26.41 -38.45
C ARG A 340 0.20 -24.98 -39.01
N PRO A 341 -0.76 -24.56 -39.86
CA PRO A 341 -0.83 -23.21 -40.38
C PRO A 341 -1.01 -22.21 -39.23
N TRP A 342 -0.40 -21.05 -39.34
CA TRP A 342 -0.27 -20.03 -38.29
C TRP A 342 -1.60 -19.60 -37.63
N HIS A 343 -2.69 -19.51 -38.40
CA HIS A 343 -4.01 -19.12 -37.85
C HIS A 343 -4.58 -20.14 -36.86
N ARG A 344 -4.34 -21.43 -37.06
CA ARG A 344 -4.75 -22.49 -36.10
C ARG A 344 -3.87 -22.43 -34.85
N SER A 345 -2.57 -22.17 -35.00
CA SER A 345 -1.66 -21.97 -33.86
C SER A 345 -2.07 -20.77 -33.02
N LEU A 346 -2.54 -19.68 -33.65
CA LEU A 346 -3.06 -18.50 -32.93
C LEU A 346 -4.30 -18.84 -32.10
N ILE A 347 -5.27 -19.52 -32.69
CA ILE A 347 -6.53 -19.89 -31.98
C ILE A 347 -6.22 -20.81 -30.80
N GLU A 348 -5.33 -21.80 -30.99
CA GLU A 348 -4.97 -22.73 -29.91
C GLU A 348 -4.17 -22.01 -28.79
N SER A 349 -3.31 -21.04 -29.15
CA SER A 349 -2.56 -20.23 -28.19
C SER A 349 -3.49 -19.34 -27.36
N LEU A 350 -4.50 -18.72 -28.00
CA LEU A 350 -5.51 -17.93 -27.32
C LEU A 350 -6.42 -18.80 -26.42
N GLY A 351 -6.77 -20.02 -26.91
CA GLY A 351 -7.55 -20.96 -26.10
C GLY A 351 -6.78 -21.41 -24.85
N LEU A 352 -5.49 -21.72 -24.99
CA LEU A 352 -4.64 -22.07 -23.84
C LEU A 352 -4.48 -20.89 -22.88
N ALA A 353 -4.28 -19.69 -23.41
CA ALA A 353 -4.21 -18.49 -22.58
C ALA A 353 -5.49 -18.27 -21.77
N ALA A 354 -6.66 -18.42 -22.41
CA ALA A 354 -7.96 -18.32 -21.77
C ALA A 354 -8.13 -19.39 -20.68
N ALA A 355 -7.71 -20.62 -20.93
CA ALA A 355 -7.76 -21.71 -19.95
C ALA A 355 -6.84 -21.44 -18.74
N VAL A 356 -5.61 -21.00 -18.98
CA VAL A 356 -4.65 -20.64 -17.91
C VAL A 356 -5.19 -19.45 -17.10
N TYR A 357 -5.74 -18.43 -17.77
CA TYR A 357 -6.34 -17.29 -17.11
C TYR A 357 -7.56 -17.69 -16.25
N GLY A 358 -8.48 -18.51 -16.82
CA GLY A 358 -9.66 -18.99 -16.11
C GLY A 358 -9.31 -19.85 -14.90
N ALA A 359 -8.34 -20.76 -15.02
CA ALA A 359 -7.85 -21.56 -13.90
C ALA A 359 -7.20 -20.68 -12.82
N GLY A 360 -6.40 -19.69 -13.19
CA GLY A 360 -5.82 -18.76 -12.25
C GLY A 360 -6.84 -17.85 -11.59
N TRP A 361 -7.86 -17.41 -12.31
CA TRP A 361 -8.99 -16.66 -11.77
C TRP A 361 -9.79 -17.47 -10.75
N LEU A 362 -10.05 -18.74 -11.05
CA LEU A 362 -10.73 -19.66 -10.13
C LEU A 362 -9.89 -19.90 -8.87
N ALA A 363 -8.60 -20.14 -9.02
CA ALA A 363 -7.66 -20.28 -7.91
C ALA A 363 -7.61 -19.03 -7.03
N ALA A 364 -7.67 -17.83 -7.61
CA ALA A 364 -7.74 -16.58 -6.89
C ALA A 364 -9.05 -16.41 -6.08
N LYS A 365 -10.19 -16.82 -6.66
CA LYS A 365 -11.47 -16.86 -5.93
C LYS A 365 -11.47 -17.82 -4.74
N LEU A 366 -10.69 -18.89 -4.84
CA LEU A 366 -10.49 -19.86 -3.75
C LEU A 366 -9.43 -19.43 -2.74
N GLY A 367 -8.91 -18.20 -2.84
CA GLY A 367 -7.96 -17.62 -1.88
C GLY A 367 -6.49 -17.75 -2.23
N GLY A 368 -6.13 -18.10 -3.48
CA GLY A 368 -4.81 -18.59 -3.77
C GLY A 368 -3.93 -17.90 -4.81
N TYR A 369 -4.37 -16.94 -5.67
CA TYR A 369 -3.49 -16.61 -6.79
C TYR A 369 -3.71 -15.25 -7.48
N SER A 370 -2.65 -14.44 -7.65
CA SER A 370 -2.71 -13.12 -8.32
C SER A 370 -1.86 -12.99 -9.60
N GLY A 371 -1.42 -14.07 -10.20
CA GLY A 371 -0.51 -14.05 -11.37
C GLY A 371 -1.08 -14.61 -12.68
N ALA A 372 -2.41 -14.76 -12.78
CA ALA A 372 -3.03 -15.47 -13.90
C ALA A 372 -2.83 -14.79 -15.27
N LEU A 373 -2.95 -13.47 -15.34
CA LEU A 373 -2.85 -12.75 -16.63
C LEU A 373 -1.45 -12.78 -17.24
N PRO A 374 -0.37 -12.42 -16.51
CA PRO A 374 0.99 -12.53 -17.05
C PRO A 374 1.34 -13.95 -17.47
N LEU A 375 0.94 -14.95 -16.68
CA LEU A 375 1.19 -16.34 -16.99
C LEU A 375 0.45 -16.78 -18.26
N ALA A 376 -0.81 -16.39 -18.43
CA ALA A 376 -1.59 -16.70 -19.62
C ALA A 376 -1.00 -16.09 -20.89
N VAL A 377 -0.63 -14.80 -20.85
CA VAL A 377 -0.02 -14.11 -22.00
C VAL A 377 1.35 -14.67 -22.32
N GLY A 378 2.21 -14.89 -21.32
CA GLY A 378 3.54 -15.48 -21.51
C GLY A 378 3.44 -16.88 -22.16
N THR A 379 2.48 -17.71 -21.72
CA THR A 379 2.23 -19.04 -22.26
C THR A 379 1.76 -18.98 -23.71
N ALA A 380 0.84 -18.05 -24.04
CA ALA A 380 0.38 -17.88 -25.42
C ALA A 380 1.50 -17.43 -26.35
N VAL A 381 2.34 -16.48 -25.92
CA VAL A 381 3.50 -16.00 -26.70
C VAL A 381 4.50 -17.13 -26.90
N ALA A 382 4.84 -17.89 -25.86
CA ALA A 382 5.78 -19.00 -25.94
C ALA A 382 5.27 -20.10 -26.93
N MET A 383 3.99 -20.45 -26.85
CA MET A 383 3.37 -21.41 -27.74
C MET A 383 3.31 -20.93 -29.20
N PHE A 384 2.90 -19.67 -29.42
CA PHE A 384 2.73 -19.12 -30.76
C PHE A 384 4.08 -19.00 -31.50
N LEU A 385 5.14 -18.58 -30.82
CA LEU A 385 6.45 -18.32 -31.43
C LEU A 385 7.33 -19.57 -31.59
N ALA A 386 7.09 -20.63 -30.83
CA ALA A 386 7.96 -21.81 -30.85
C ALA A 386 8.07 -22.47 -32.22
N CYS A 387 6.94 -22.66 -32.93
CA CYS A 387 6.94 -23.31 -34.24
C CYS A 387 7.58 -22.47 -35.37
N PRO A 388 7.19 -21.17 -35.57
CA PRO A 388 7.80 -20.35 -36.60
C PRO A 388 9.30 -20.11 -36.38
N LEU A 389 9.74 -19.94 -35.11
CA LEU A 389 11.19 -19.85 -34.79
C LEU A 389 11.95 -21.11 -35.15
N ALA A 390 11.39 -22.30 -34.85
CA ALA A 390 12.01 -23.55 -35.22
C ALA A 390 12.15 -23.69 -36.74
N SER A 391 11.11 -23.38 -37.50
CA SER A 391 11.10 -23.46 -38.97
C SER A 391 12.07 -22.44 -39.61
N TRP A 392 12.19 -21.28 -39.04
CA TRP A 392 13.15 -20.28 -39.50
C TRP A 392 14.58 -20.68 -39.26
N LEU A 393 14.90 -21.21 -38.08
CA LEU A 393 16.24 -21.71 -37.73
C LEU A 393 16.64 -22.93 -38.57
N GLU A 394 15.71 -23.85 -38.88
CA GLU A 394 15.98 -24.97 -39.77
C GLU A 394 16.32 -24.50 -41.20
N LYS A 395 15.67 -23.48 -41.72
CA LYS A 395 15.97 -22.90 -43.05
C LYS A 395 17.29 -22.12 -43.07
N SER A 396 17.67 -21.46 -41.98
CA SER A 396 18.94 -20.71 -41.93
C SER A 396 20.19 -21.57 -41.80
N HIS A 397 20.08 -22.83 -41.37
CA HIS A 397 21.16 -23.78 -41.28
C HIS A 397 21.41 -24.56 -42.59
N VAL A 398 20.53 -24.43 -43.58
CA VAL A 398 20.65 -25.10 -44.91
C VAL A 398 21.25 -24.16 -45.96
N ARG A 399 21.47 -22.91 -45.64
CA ARG A 399 22.21 -21.96 -46.45
C ARG A 399 23.62 -21.78 -45.90
#